data_f80414d6dcf92088f83d83f82af9e28b
#
_entry.id   f80414d6dcf92088f83d83f82af9e28b
#
_cell.length_a   1.000
_cell.length_b   1.000
_cell.length_c   1.000
_cell.angle_alpha   90.00
_cell.angle_beta   90.00
_cell.angle_gamma   90.00
#
_symmetry.space_group_name_H-M   'P 1'
#
loop_
_entity.id
_entity.type
_entity.pdbx_description
1 polymer ?
#
loop_
_entity_poly.entity_id
_entity_poly.type
_entity_poly.pdbx_seq_one_letter_code
_entity_poly.pdbx_strand_id
1 'polypeptide(L)'
;MNKAPLYGDVVSEFYDLLYPPTDVSHVVEYVRSRYPSGARIVDFGVGTGRTAIPLAIAGNHVHGIDISERMIEALRDKDPERGVTTEVGDFTHAVGDGTYDMCMIMNNTFFMILGHEERTQTLRAAYSFLKPGGRLVLETYAAHHYLRESSPITSITPLGAGDLLLLDKIDVDPIKQQLLALRSIVGRGNVATFVEISRFSLPQELDVLGRAAGFDIAERSRNWQGDPVDAAALSHVSEYVRR
;
A
#
# COMPACT_ATOMS: atom_id res chain seq x y z
N MET A 1 -22.91 -18.39 -5.28
CA MET A 1 -22.82 -16.94 -5.02
C MET A 1 -21.61 -16.44 -5.78
N ASN A 2 -21.76 -15.57 -6.78
CA ASN A 2 -20.59 -14.90 -7.37
C ASN A 2 -19.96 -14.02 -6.29
N LYS A 3 -18.72 -14.35 -5.91
CA LYS A 3 -17.91 -13.41 -5.09
C LYS A 3 -17.75 -12.12 -5.89
N ALA A 4 -17.92 -10.97 -5.23
CA ALA A 4 -17.58 -9.70 -5.85
C ALA A 4 -16.12 -9.77 -6.35
N PRO A 5 -15.81 -9.23 -7.53
CA PRO A 5 -14.45 -9.25 -8.03
C PRO A 5 -13.53 -8.52 -7.06
N LEU A 6 -12.30 -9.03 -6.90
CA LEU A 6 -11.29 -8.37 -6.09
C LEU A 6 -10.97 -6.99 -6.68
N TYR A 7 -10.72 -6.02 -5.82
CA TYR A 7 -10.32 -4.66 -6.25
C TYR A 7 -9.16 -4.72 -7.25
N GLY A 8 -8.11 -5.48 -6.94
CA GLY A 8 -6.96 -5.65 -7.82
C GLY A 8 -7.31 -6.17 -9.21
N ASP A 9 -8.24 -7.13 -9.31
CA ASP A 9 -8.67 -7.67 -10.60
C ASP A 9 -9.42 -6.66 -11.47
N VAL A 10 -10.13 -5.72 -10.82
CA VAL A 10 -10.89 -4.67 -11.53
C VAL A 10 -9.98 -3.56 -12.02
N VAL A 11 -8.96 -3.19 -11.22
CA VAL A 11 -8.13 -2.01 -11.52
C VAL A 11 -6.80 -2.34 -12.18
N SER A 12 -6.42 -3.61 -12.31
CA SER A 12 -5.11 -4.02 -12.82
C SER A 12 -4.71 -3.34 -14.14
N GLU A 13 -5.66 -3.21 -15.06
CA GLU A 13 -5.45 -2.58 -16.38
C GLU A 13 -5.20 -1.06 -16.28
N PHE A 14 -5.68 -0.41 -15.23
CA PHE A 14 -5.61 1.04 -15.04
C PHE A 14 -4.69 1.44 -13.90
N TYR A 15 -4.17 0.46 -13.14
CA TYR A 15 -3.46 0.73 -11.88
C TYR A 15 -2.25 1.65 -12.09
N ASP A 16 -1.42 1.36 -13.08
CA ASP A 16 -0.23 2.17 -13.37
C ASP A 16 -0.57 3.54 -13.99
N LEU A 17 -1.77 3.70 -14.52
CA LEU A 17 -2.29 4.99 -14.97
C LEU A 17 -2.79 5.83 -13.77
N LEU A 18 -3.46 5.18 -12.80
CA LEU A 18 -3.94 5.83 -11.59
C LEU A 18 -2.79 6.19 -10.63
N TYR A 19 -1.80 5.32 -10.56
CA TYR A 19 -0.65 5.40 -9.66
C TYR A 19 0.65 5.22 -10.46
N PRO A 20 1.01 6.20 -11.31
CA PRO A 20 2.16 6.05 -12.18
C PRO A 20 3.45 5.80 -11.37
N PRO A 21 4.35 4.93 -11.85
CA PRO A 21 5.61 4.60 -11.17
C PRO A 21 6.66 5.72 -11.26
N THR A 22 6.22 6.96 -11.43
CA THR A 22 7.02 8.08 -11.90
C THR A 22 8.08 8.55 -10.93
N ASP A 23 7.96 8.25 -9.63
CA ASP A 23 9.04 8.57 -8.70
C ASP A 23 8.98 7.72 -7.42
N VAL A 24 9.62 6.56 -7.49
CA VAL A 24 9.89 5.72 -6.30
C VAL A 24 11.36 5.80 -5.87
N SER A 25 12.13 6.71 -6.42
CA SER A 25 13.56 6.86 -6.12
C SER A 25 13.80 7.11 -4.63
N HIS A 26 12.92 7.88 -3.99
CA HIS A 26 12.99 8.16 -2.56
C HIS A 26 12.68 6.92 -1.69
N VAL A 27 11.86 5.96 -2.16
CA VAL A 27 11.64 4.69 -1.47
C VAL A 27 12.91 3.84 -1.56
N VAL A 28 13.52 3.78 -2.76
CA VAL A 28 14.79 3.08 -2.97
C VAL A 28 15.89 3.68 -2.08
N GLU A 29 15.99 5.01 -2.01
CA GLU A 29 16.95 5.70 -1.16
C GLU A 29 16.70 5.46 0.33
N TYR A 30 15.44 5.48 0.76
CA TYR A 30 15.04 5.14 2.13
C TYR A 30 15.51 3.72 2.52
N VAL A 31 15.31 2.72 1.66
CA VAL A 31 15.78 1.35 1.90
C VAL A 31 17.31 1.31 1.89
N ARG A 32 17.96 1.93 0.91
CA ARG A 32 19.43 1.93 0.79
C ARG A 32 20.11 2.60 1.97
N SER A 33 19.54 3.65 2.54
CA SER A 33 20.09 4.33 3.72
C SER A 33 20.12 3.43 4.96
N ARG A 34 19.18 2.48 5.05
CA ARG A 34 19.07 1.52 6.16
C ARG A 34 19.82 0.21 5.91
N TYR A 35 19.89 -0.18 4.64
CA TYR A 35 20.48 -1.45 4.20
C TYR A 35 21.41 -1.24 2.97
N PRO A 36 22.61 -0.67 3.16
CA PRO A 36 23.50 -0.31 2.05
C PRO A 36 23.97 -1.51 1.20
N SER A 37 23.96 -2.73 1.77
CA SER A 37 24.35 -3.97 1.09
C SER A 37 23.18 -4.73 0.48
N GLY A 38 21.99 -4.12 0.42
CA GLY A 38 20.74 -4.75 0.04
C GLY A 38 20.00 -5.36 1.22
N ALA A 39 18.69 -5.51 1.08
CA ALA A 39 17.78 -6.04 2.08
C ALA A 39 16.98 -7.23 1.53
N ARG A 40 16.53 -8.11 2.43
CA ARG A 40 15.46 -9.06 2.15
C ARG A 40 14.14 -8.39 2.52
N ILE A 41 13.30 -8.15 1.54
CA ILE A 41 12.05 -7.38 1.68
C ILE A 41 10.87 -8.28 1.32
N VAL A 42 9.85 -8.31 2.17
CA VAL A 42 8.52 -8.82 1.79
C VAL A 42 7.58 -7.65 1.59
N ASP A 43 6.83 -7.65 0.48
CA ASP A 43 5.86 -6.60 0.12
C ASP A 43 4.44 -7.20 0.10
N PHE A 44 3.62 -6.78 1.06
CA PHE A 44 2.23 -7.23 1.22
C PHE A 44 1.30 -6.33 0.41
N GLY A 45 0.66 -6.92 -0.60
CA GLY A 45 -0.10 -6.19 -1.60
C GLY A 45 0.83 -5.58 -2.64
N VAL A 46 1.74 -6.39 -3.18
CA VAL A 46 2.78 -5.95 -4.13
C VAL A 46 2.20 -5.33 -5.41
N GLY A 47 0.97 -5.67 -5.76
CA GLY A 47 0.26 -5.16 -6.93
C GLY A 47 1.02 -5.43 -8.22
N THR A 48 1.10 -4.40 -9.07
CA THR A 48 1.80 -4.44 -10.35
C THR A 48 3.32 -4.26 -10.23
N GLY A 49 3.87 -4.30 -9.00
CA GLY A 49 5.31 -4.18 -8.74
C GLY A 49 5.88 -2.76 -8.79
N ARG A 50 5.02 -1.73 -8.68
CA ARG A 50 5.40 -0.31 -8.76
C ARG A 50 6.62 0.02 -7.89
N THR A 51 6.69 -0.51 -6.68
CA THR A 51 7.79 -0.31 -5.73
C THR A 51 8.76 -1.48 -5.73
N ALA A 52 8.25 -2.70 -5.83
CA ALA A 52 9.04 -3.94 -5.73
C ALA A 52 10.09 -4.07 -6.85
N ILE A 53 9.72 -3.77 -8.11
CA ILE A 53 10.64 -3.86 -9.24
C ILE A 53 11.84 -2.90 -9.10
N PRO A 54 11.65 -1.59 -8.83
CA PRO A 54 12.76 -0.67 -8.59
C PRO A 54 13.65 -1.08 -7.40
N LEU A 55 13.06 -1.64 -6.34
CA LEU A 55 13.82 -2.14 -5.19
C LEU A 55 14.68 -3.36 -5.58
N ALA A 56 14.15 -4.29 -6.38
CA ALA A 56 14.89 -5.43 -6.88
C ALA A 56 16.06 -4.99 -7.80
N ILE A 57 15.80 -4.06 -8.72
CA ILE A 57 16.83 -3.46 -9.59
C ILE A 57 17.93 -2.79 -8.74
N ALA A 58 17.59 -2.20 -7.60
CA ALA A 58 18.55 -1.59 -6.68
C ALA A 58 19.36 -2.61 -5.84
N GLY A 59 19.20 -3.92 -6.09
CA GLY A 59 19.98 -4.97 -5.46
C GLY A 59 19.36 -5.58 -4.20
N ASN A 60 18.07 -5.36 -3.96
CA ASN A 60 17.36 -6.00 -2.85
C ASN A 60 16.74 -7.34 -3.30
N HIS A 61 16.58 -8.26 -2.36
CA HIS A 61 15.81 -9.49 -2.56
C HIS A 61 14.35 -9.23 -2.17
N VAL A 62 13.48 -9.08 -3.16
CA VAL A 62 12.07 -8.73 -2.93
C VAL A 62 11.18 -9.93 -3.17
N HIS A 63 10.31 -10.21 -2.20
CA HIS A 63 9.21 -11.17 -2.30
C HIS A 63 7.88 -10.45 -2.17
N GLY A 64 7.05 -10.54 -3.19
CA GLY A 64 5.74 -9.88 -3.23
C GLY A 64 4.59 -10.87 -3.06
N ILE A 65 3.63 -10.54 -2.19
CA ILE A 65 2.39 -11.32 -2.00
C ILE A 65 1.21 -10.43 -2.39
N ASP A 66 0.35 -10.93 -3.27
CA ASP A 66 -0.90 -10.24 -3.62
C ASP A 66 -2.01 -11.27 -3.83
N ILE A 67 -3.24 -10.92 -3.44
CA ILE A 67 -4.41 -11.79 -3.60
C ILE A 67 -4.92 -11.80 -5.05
N SER A 68 -4.60 -10.77 -5.84
CA SER A 68 -5.02 -10.63 -7.23
C SER A 68 -4.01 -11.28 -8.18
N GLU A 69 -4.43 -12.35 -8.84
CA GLU A 69 -3.62 -13.00 -9.87
C GLU A 69 -3.30 -12.05 -11.03
N ARG A 70 -4.26 -11.20 -11.42
CA ARG A 70 -4.05 -10.20 -12.50
C ARG A 70 -2.99 -9.18 -12.15
N MET A 71 -2.91 -8.75 -10.89
CA MET A 71 -1.84 -7.87 -10.42
C MET A 71 -0.48 -8.54 -10.52
N ILE A 72 -0.38 -9.79 -10.11
CA ILE A 72 0.86 -10.59 -10.20
C ILE A 72 1.25 -10.85 -11.66
N GLU A 73 0.30 -11.11 -12.55
CA GLU A 73 0.56 -11.23 -13.99
C GLU A 73 1.13 -9.92 -14.55
N ALA A 74 0.48 -8.79 -14.27
CA ALA A 74 0.96 -7.48 -14.70
C ALA A 74 2.36 -7.14 -14.14
N LEU A 75 2.68 -7.57 -12.92
CA LEU A 75 4.03 -7.45 -12.36
C LEU A 75 5.03 -8.28 -13.17
N ARG A 76 4.72 -9.56 -13.41
CA ARG A 76 5.61 -10.48 -14.13
C ARG A 76 5.89 -10.03 -15.56
N ASP A 77 4.91 -9.42 -16.23
CA ASP A 77 5.07 -8.86 -17.57
C ASP A 77 6.06 -7.67 -17.58
N LYS A 78 6.12 -6.92 -16.49
CA LYS A 78 7.04 -5.77 -16.33
C LYS A 78 8.41 -6.15 -15.76
N ASP A 79 8.54 -7.35 -15.19
CA ASP A 79 9.76 -7.89 -14.60
C ASP A 79 10.25 -9.15 -15.34
N PRO A 80 10.69 -9.03 -16.61
CA PRO A 80 11.08 -10.17 -17.43
C PRO A 80 12.29 -10.92 -16.87
N GLU A 81 13.16 -10.25 -16.12
CA GLU A 81 14.33 -10.83 -15.46
C GLU A 81 13.98 -11.55 -14.15
N ARG A 82 12.71 -11.43 -13.72
CA ARG A 82 12.19 -12.02 -12.47
C ARG A 82 13.01 -11.66 -11.24
N GLY A 83 13.35 -10.39 -11.13
CA GLY A 83 14.03 -9.83 -9.96
C GLY A 83 13.18 -9.85 -8.71
N VAL A 84 11.83 -9.86 -8.87
CA VAL A 84 10.86 -10.00 -7.78
C VAL A 84 10.30 -11.42 -7.76
N THR A 85 10.43 -12.12 -6.65
CA THR A 85 9.70 -13.38 -6.42
C THR A 85 8.27 -13.08 -6.00
N THR A 86 7.29 -13.82 -6.50
CA THR A 86 5.87 -13.50 -6.28
C THR A 86 5.06 -14.70 -5.83
N GLU A 87 4.09 -14.45 -4.96
CA GLU A 87 3.08 -15.39 -4.51
C GLU A 87 1.68 -14.81 -4.68
N VAL A 88 0.75 -15.60 -5.25
CA VAL A 88 -0.69 -15.26 -5.23
C VAL A 88 -1.27 -15.80 -3.93
N GLY A 89 -1.66 -14.91 -3.01
CA GLY A 89 -2.13 -15.33 -1.70
C GLY A 89 -2.67 -14.17 -0.86
N ASP A 90 -3.38 -14.54 0.18
CA ASP A 90 -3.86 -13.60 1.20
C ASP A 90 -2.80 -13.43 2.28
N PHE A 91 -2.08 -12.30 2.23
CA PHE A 91 -1.01 -11.99 3.18
C PHE A 91 -1.51 -11.86 4.63
N THR A 92 -2.82 -11.69 4.88
CA THR A 92 -3.37 -11.62 6.26
C THR A 92 -3.18 -12.94 7.01
N HIS A 93 -3.06 -14.04 6.27
CA HIS A 93 -2.86 -15.39 6.81
C HIS A 93 -1.48 -15.97 6.49
N ALA A 94 -0.62 -15.19 5.85
CA ALA A 94 0.72 -15.65 5.50
C ALA A 94 1.58 -15.90 6.76
N VAL A 95 2.47 -16.87 6.66
CA VAL A 95 3.38 -17.23 7.75
C VAL A 95 4.82 -17.15 7.24
N GLY A 96 5.58 -16.27 7.85
CA GLY A 96 6.98 -16.05 7.51
C GLY A 96 7.94 -16.92 8.30
N ASP A 97 9.20 -16.93 7.87
CA ASP A 97 10.30 -17.70 8.47
C ASP A 97 11.22 -16.86 9.37
N GLY A 98 10.88 -15.60 9.61
CA GLY A 98 11.66 -14.71 10.48
C GLY A 98 12.99 -14.24 9.88
N THR A 99 13.15 -14.23 8.56
CA THR A 99 14.44 -13.95 7.91
C THR A 99 14.48 -12.61 7.15
N TYR A 100 13.36 -11.90 7.04
CA TYR A 100 13.27 -10.66 6.31
C TYR A 100 13.76 -9.47 7.14
N ASP A 101 14.45 -8.56 6.48
CA ASP A 101 14.89 -7.29 7.05
C ASP A 101 13.75 -6.28 7.18
N MET A 102 12.86 -6.30 6.17
CA MET A 102 11.76 -5.34 6.06
C MET A 102 10.50 -6.01 5.52
N CYS A 103 9.35 -5.64 6.10
CA CYS A 103 8.03 -5.87 5.54
C CYS A 103 7.45 -4.53 5.13
N MET A 104 6.99 -4.39 3.89
CA MET A 104 6.36 -3.19 3.37
C MET A 104 4.88 -3.44 3.11
N ILE A 105 4.03 -2.47 3.46
CA ILE A 105 2.61 -2.43 3.09
C ILE A 105 2.36 -1.03 2.55
N MET A 106 2.38 -0.92 1.23
CA MET A 106 2.48 0.33 0.51
C MET A 106 1.14 0.84 0.01
N ASN A 107 1.10 2.11 -0.37
CA ASN A 107 0.00 2.74 -1.12
C ASN A 107 -1.39 2.42 -0.55
N ASN A 108 -1.56 2.60 0.75
CA ASN A 108 -2.82 2.39 1.48
C ASN A 108 -3.32 0.94 1.57
N THR A 109 -2.57 -0.06 1.13
CA THR A 109 -2.97 -1.47 1.15
C THR A 109 -3.47 -1.91 2.53
N PHE A 110 -2.82 -1.45 3.61
CA PHE A 110 -3.28 -1.74 4.97
C PHE A 110 -4.71 -1.23 5.25
N PHE A 111 -5.10 -0.11 4.65
CA PHE A 111 -6.44 0.45 4.80
C PHE A 111 -7.51 -0.24 3.95
N MET A 112 -7.12 -1.06 2.96
CA MET A 112 -8.04 -1.92 2.22
C MET A 112 -8.56 -3.10 3.08
N ILE A 113 -7.91 -3.39 4.22
CA ILE A 113 -8.34 -4.40 5.18
C ILE A 113 -9.40 -3.77 6.09
N LEU A 114 -10.66 -4.15 5.90
CA LEU A 114 -11.80 -3.53 6.58
C LEU A 114 -12.01 -4.08 8.00
N GLY A 115 -11.75 -5.36 8.21
CA GLY A 115 -11.97 -6.06 9.48
C GLY A 115 -10.88 -5.73 10.51
N HIS A 116 -11.30 -5.59 11.78
CA HIS A 116 -10.35 -5.31 12.87
C HIS A 116 -9.43 -6.51 13.17
N GLU A 117 -10.00 -7.70 13.10
CA GLU A 117 -9.24 -8.93 13.36
C GLU A 117 -8.23 -9.19 12.24
N GLU A 118 -8.63 -9.05 10.98
CA GLU A 118 -7.77 -9.21 9.81
C GLU A 118 -6.59 -8.22 9.83
N ARG A 119 -6.80 -6.98 10.30
CA ARG A 119 -5.71 -6.01 10.51
C ARG A 119 -4.70 -6.49 11.55
N THR A 120 -5.22 -7.02 12.67
CA THR A 120 -4.36 -7.58 13.73
C THR A 120 -3.60 -8.81 13.21
N GLN A 121 -4.26 -9.67 12.45
CA GLN A 121 -3.64 -10.84 11.81
C GLN A 121 -2.55 -10.43 10.81
N THR A 122 -2.81 -9.41 9.98
CA THR A 122 -1.82 -8.85 9.04
C THR A 122 -0.55 -8.40 9.76
N LEU A 123 -0.68 -7.67 10.87
CA LEU A 123 0.49 -7.23 11.62
C LEU A 123 1.24 -8.40 12.28
N ARG A 124 0.53 -9.43 12.74
CA ARG A 124 1.15 -10.67 13.22
C ARG A 124 1.83 -11.46 12.11
N ALA A 125 1.23 -11.51 10.91
CA ALA A 125 1.86 -12.08 9.72
C ALA A 125 3.16 -11.33 9.40
N ALA A 126 3.13 -10.00 9.29
CA ALA A 126 4.31 -9.18 9.08
C ALA A 126 5.40 -9.43 10.15
N TYR A 127 4.99 -9.56 11.43
CA TYR A 127 5.89 -9.91 12.52
C TYR A 127 6.58 -11.26 12.28
N SER A 128 5.85 -12.27 11.79
CA SER A 128 6.40 -13.60 11.55
C SER A 128 7.48 -13.62 10.44
N PHE A 129 7.35 -12.76 9.43
CA PHE A 129 8.34 -12.64 8.35
C PHE A 129 9.64 -11.97 8.79
N LEU A 130 9.56 -11.02 9.69
CA LEU A 130 10.70 -10.19 10.06
C LEU A 130 11.64 -10.89 11.03
N LYS A 131 12.94 -10.67 10.90
CA LYS A 131 13.94 -11.03 11.92
C LYS A 131 13.82 -10.11 13.15
N PRO A 132 14.36 -10.46 14.32
CA PRO A 132 14.49 -9.54 15.45
C PRO A 132 15.20 -8.25 15.02
N GLY A 133 14.61 -7.09 15.34
CA GLY A 133 15.06 -5.78 14.86
C GLY A 133 14.67 -5.46 13.42
N GLY A 134 13.98 -6.36 12.71
CA GLY A 134 13.42 -6.11 11.38
C GLY A 134 12.32 -5.04 11.42
N ARG A 135 12.04 -4.44 10.28
CA ARG A 135 11.21 -3.23 10.17
C ARG A 135 9.92 -3.49 9.38
N LEU A 136 8.79 -3.09 9.96
CA LEU A 136 7.52 -2.97 9.25
C LEU A 136 7.34 -1.51 8.84
N VAL A 137 7.05 -1.28 7.55
CA VAL A 137 6.81 0.05 6.99
C VAL A 137 5.40 0.10 6.38
N LEU A 138 4.59 1.03 6.87
CA LEU A 138 3.24 1.29 6.38
C LEU A 138 3.20 2.65 5.69
N GLU A 139 2.77 2.70 4.42
CA GLU A 139 2.45 3.94 3.73
C GLU A 139 0.93 4.07 3.63
N THR A 140 0.39 5.13 4.22
CA THR A 140 -1.06 5.37 4.26
C THR A 140 -1.40 6.82 4.03
N TYR A 141 -2.61 7.10 3.50
CA TYR A 141 -3.10 8.46 3.48
C TYR A 141 -3.38 8.99 4.90
N ALA A 142 -3.31 10.29 5.07
CA ALA A 142 -3.57 10.95 6.34
C ALA A 142 -5.08 11.17 6.52
N ALA A 143 -5.71 10.37 7.37
CA ALA A 143 -7.17 10.38 7.57
C ALA A 143 -7.73 11.74 7.97
N HIS A 144 -6.96 12.55 8.72
CA HIS A 144 -7.39 13.88 9.16
C HIS A 144 -7.68 14.83 7.99
N HIS A 145 -7.08 14.62 6.82
CA HIS A 145 -7.37 15.41 5.62
C HIS A 145 -8.83 15.19 5.18
N TYR A 146 -9.26 13.94 5.08
CA TYR A 146 -10.62 13.59 4.69
C TYR A 146 -11.67 13.99 5.74
N LEU A 147 -11.31 13.96 7.03
CA LEU A 147 -12.22 14.33 8.12
C LEU A 147 -12.52 15.84 8.22
N ARG A 148 -11.73 16.67 7.53
CA ARG A 148 -11.96 18.13 7.48
C ARG A 148 -12.85 18.57 6.33
N GLU A 149 -12.96 17.75 5.31
CA GLU A 149 -13.72 18.06 4.11
C GLU A 149 -15.20 17.75 4.31
N SER A 150 -16.04 18.49 3.59
CA SER A 150 -17.47 18.17 3.53
C SER A 150 -17.70 16.95 2.65
N SER A 151 -18.32 15.91 3.18
CA SER A 151 -18.70 14.73 2.40
C SER A 151 -19.98 14.95 1.59
N PRO A 152 -20.11 14.51 0.32
CA PRO A 152 -19.06 13.83 -0.44
C PRO A 152 -17.98 14.78 -0.97
N ILE A 153 -16.73 14.29 -1.00
CA ILE A 153 -15.63 14.97 -1.69
C ILE A 153 -15.68 14.55 -3.16
N THR A 154 -15.61 15.51 -4.07
CA THR A 154 -15.59 15.23 -5.51
C THR A 154 -14.37 15.88 -6.17
N SER A 155 -13.74 15.15 -7.09
CA SER A 155 -12.61 15.69 -7.85
C SER A 155 -12.62 15.18 -9.29
N ILE A 156 -11.94 15.95 -10.15
CA ILE A 156 -11.66 15.59 -11.53
C ILE A 156 -10.15 15.74 -11.75
N THR A 157 -9.51 14.64 -12.09
CA THR A 157 -8.04 14.61 -12.26
C THR A 157 -7.71 14.14 -13.67
N PRO A 158 -6.92 14.89 -14.46
CA PRO A 158 -6.39 14.39 -15.74
C PRO A 158 -5.46 13.20 -15.50
N LEU A 159 -5.57 12.17 -16.35
CA LEU A 159 -4.72 10.98 -16.33
C LEU A 159 -3.86 10.91 -17.61
N GLY A 160 -2.67 10.33 -17.47
CA GLY A 160 -1.76 10.11 -18.57
C GLY A 160 -1.41 11.43 -19.30
N ALA A 161 -1.57 11.46 -20.63
CA ALA A 161 -1.33 12.65 -21.45
C ALA A 161 -2.52 13.66 -21.41
N GLY A 162 -3.50 13.45 -20.54
CA GLY A 162 -4.67 14.33 -20.39
C GLY A 162 -5.86 13.99 -21.28
N ASP A 163 -5.82 12.88 -22.00
CA ASP A 163 -6.92 12.35 -22.82
C ASP A 163 -7.91 11.48 -22.04
N LEU A 164 -7.59 11.20 -20.78
CA LEU A 164 -8.45 10.52 -19.82
C LEU A 164 -8.67 11.39 -18.58
N LEU A 165 -9.81 11.25 -17.95
CA LEU A 165 -10.17 11.92 -16.70
C LEU A 165 -10.54 10.89 -15.67
N LEU A 166 -10.00 11.03 -14.46
CA LEU A 166 -10.50 10.36 -13.27
C LEU A 166 -11.54 11.26 -12.61
N LEU A 167 -12.72 10.73 -12.45
CA LEU A 167 -13.81 11.35 -11.68
C LEU A 167 -13.92 10.59 -10.37
N ASP A 168 -13.72 11.26 -9.25
CA ASP A 168 -13.85 10.70 -7.92
C ASP A 168 -15.03 11.29 -7.17
N LYS A 169 -15.80 10.43 -6.52
CA LYS A 169 -16.76 10.78 -5.48
C LYS A 169 -16.43 9.96 -4.24
N ILE A 170 -16.01 10.62 -3.16
CA ILE A 170 -15.60 9.98 -1.91
C ILE A 170 -16.59 10.33 -0.82
N ASP A 171 -17.31 9.35 -0.32
CA ASP A 171 -18.14 9.45 0.87
C ASP A 171 -17.31 9.05 2.10
N VAL A 172 -17.35 9.89 3.14
CA VAL A 172 -16.59 9.71 4.38
C VAL A 172 -17.57 9.31 5.49
N ASP A 173 -17.36 8.13 6.09
CA ASP A 173 -18.06 7.67 7.30
C ASP A 173 -17.09 7.72 8.50
N PRO A 174 -17.11 8.79 9.31
CA PRO A 174 -16.19 8.92 10.44
C PRO A 174 -16.47 7.96 11.60
N ILE A 175 -17.69 7.40 11.68
CA ILE A 175 -18.06 6.46 12.74
C ILE A 175 -17.51 5.08 12.43
N LYS A 176 -17.65 4.63 11.19
CA LYS A 176 -17.06 3.36 10.72
C LYS A 176 -15.58 3.49 10.36
N GLN A 177 -15.06 4.72 10.35
CA GLN A 177 -13.72 5.04 9.85
C GLN A 177 -13.52 4.58 8.40
N GLN A 178 -14.51 4.77 7.54
CA GLN A 178 -14.47 4.29 6.16
C GLN A 178 -14.51 5.43 5.15
N LEU A 179 -13.77 5.24 4.05
CA LEU A 179 -13.94 5.98 2.82
C LEU A 179 -14.53 5.03 1.78
N LEU A 180 -15.58 5.47 1.11
CA LEU A 180 -16.16 4.81 -0.05
C LEU A 180 -15.93 5.71 -1.25
N ALA A 181 -15.01 5.32 -2.12
CA ALA A 181 -14.69 6.04 -3.34
C ALA A 181 -15.36 5.37 -4.54
N LEU A 182 -16.29 6.07 -5.17
CA LEU A 182 -16.78 5.74 -6.50
C LEU A 182 -15.89 6.45 -7.52
N ARG A 183 -15.17 5.68 -8.31
CA ARG A 183 -14.19 6.16 -9.27
C ARG A 183 -14.59 5.82 -10.69
N SER A 184 -14.50 6.79 -11.60
CA SER A 184 -14.76 6.57 -13.03
C SER A 184 -13.64 7.14 -13.88
N ILE A 185 -13.05 6.29 -14.72
CA ILE A 185 -12.08 6.72 -15.74
C ILE A 185 -12.87 6.95 -17.02
N VAL A 186 -12.81 8.18 -17.54
CA VAL A 186 -13.60 8.61 -18.71
C VAL A 186 -12.67 9.14 -19.79
N GLY A 187 -12.87 8.71 -21.01
CA GLY A 187 -12.18 9.21 -22.19
C GLY A 187 -12.09 8.18 -23.31
N ARG A 188 -11.64 8.60 -24.49
CA ARG A 188 -11.52 7.76 -25.69
C ARG A 188 -12.80 7.01 -26.05
N GLY A 189 -13.99 7.57 -25.70
CA GLY A 189 -15.29 6.94 -25.95
C GLY A 189 -15.68 5.84 -24.98
N ASN A 190 -14.89 5.59 -23.92
CA ASN A 190 -15.13 4.56 -22.90
C ASN A 190 -15.30 5.16 -21.50
N VAL A 191 -15.97 4.40 -20.65
CA VAL A 191 -16.08 4.67 -19.21
C VAL A 191 -15.85 3.37 -18.46
N ALA A 192 -14.88 3.39 -17.52
CA ALA A 192 -14.66 2.30 -16.56
C ALA A 192 -15.00 2.83 -15.18
N THR A 193 -15.90 2.16 -14.45
CA THR A 193 -16.30 2.57 -13.11
C THR A 193 -16.04 1.43 -12.12
N PHE A 194 -15.47 1.78 -10.96
CA PHE A 194 -15.22 0.84 -9.87
C PHE A 194 -15.39 1.52 -8.51
N VAL A 195 -15.53 0.70 -7.48
CA VAL A 195 -15.68 1.14 -6.10
C VAL A 195 -14.48 0.68 -5.30
N GLU A 196 -13.91 1.60 -4.54
CA GLU A 196 -12.87 1.33 -3.56
C GLU A 196 -13.42 1.63 -2.17
N ILE A 197 -13.29 0.68 -1.25
CA ILE A 197 -13.65 0.88 0.15
C ILE A 197 -12.38 0.72 0.96
N SER A 198 -12.06 1.71 1.76
CA SER A 198 -10.96 1.64 2.71
C SER A 198 -11.43 1.98 4.12
N ARG A 199 -10.77 1.40 5.12
CA ARG A 199 -10.95 1.75 6.51
C ARG A 199 -9.67 2.42 7.00
N PHE A 200 -9.77 3.70 7.31
CA PHE A 200 -8.62 4.45 7.82
C PHE A 200 -8.39 4.19 9.31
N SER A 201 -7.18 4.48 9.75
CA SER A 201 -6.81 4.59 11.16
C SER A 201 -6.07 5.89 11.39
N LEU A 202 -6.27 6.49 12.56
CA LEU A 202 -5.41 7.56 13.02
C LEU A 202 -4.04 6.99 13.47
N PRO A 203 -2.98 7.80 13.45
CA PRO A 203 -1.64 7.36 13.83
C PRO A 203 -1.57 6.61 15.17
N GLN A 204 -2.29 7.09 16.18
CA GLN A 204 -2.31 6.48 17.52
C GLN A 204 -2.97 5.09 17.51
N GLU A 205 -3.99 4.88 16.67
CA GLU A 205 -4.62 3.57 16.51
C GLU A 205 -3.66 2.57 15.86
N LEU A 206 -2.92 3.00 14.82
CA LEU A 206 -1.87 2.18 14.21
C LEU A 206 -0.80 1.78 15.24
N ASP A 207 -0.42 2.69 16.14
CA ASP A 207 0.56 2.41 17.19
C ASP A 207 0.05 1.39 18.21
N VAL A 208 -1.23 1.45 18.55
CA VAL A 208 -1.87 0.46 19.44
C VAL A 208 -1.88 -0.92 18.78
N LEU A 209 -2.29 -0.99 17.51
CA LEU A 209 -2.30 -2.24 16.74
C LEU A 209 -0.87 -2.79 16.58
N GLY A 210 0.10 -1.95 16.25
CA GLY A 210 1.51 -2.33 16.14
C GLY A 210 2.05 -2.94 17.44
N ARG A 211 1.83 -2.27 18.57
CA ARG A 211 2.26 -2.78 19.89
C ARG A 211 1.60 -4.10 20.25
N ALA A 212 0.31 -4.27 19.96
CA ALA A 212 -0.42 -5.51 20.18
C ALA A 212 0.12 -6.69 19.35
N ALA A 213 0.76 -6.38 18.20
CA ALA A 213 1.43 -7.37 17.35
C ALA A 213 2.93 -7.58 17.71
N GLY A 214 3.48 -6.85 18.68
CA GLY A 214 4.88 -7.00 19.13
C GLY A 214 5.86 -5.98 18.56
N PHE A 215 5.37 -4.91 17.94
CA PHE A 215 6.19 -3.84 17.37
C PHE A 215 6.31 -2.64 18.31
N ASP A 216 7.42 -1.92 18.18
CA ASP A 216 7.56 -0.57 18.69
C ASP A 216 7.59 0.43 17.52
N ILE A 217 6.96 1.60 17.69
CA ILE A 217 7.09 2.69 16.73
C ILE A 217 8.53 3.21 16.74
N ALA A 218 9.16 3.27 15.57
CA ALA A 218 10.48 3.81 15.39
C ALA A 218 10.44 5.25 14.88
N GLU A 219 9.66 5.47 13.80
CA GLU A 219 9.58 6.76 13.14
C GLU A 219 8.22 6.93 12.47
N ARG A 220 7.79 8.19 12.32
CA ARG A 220 6.68 8.56 11.44
C ARG A 220 6.96 9.88 10.77
N SER A 221 6.88 9.89 9.46
CA SER A 221 7.08 11.06 8.61
C SER A 221 5.90 11.25 7.66
N ARG A 222 5.72 12.46 7.12
CA ARG A 222 4.68 12.74 6.13
C ARG A 222 5.06 12.28 4.72
N ASN A 223 6.32 11.94 4.51
CA ASN A 223 6.88 11.47 3.23
C ASN A 223 8.12 10.60 3.46
N TRP A 224 8.67 10.08 2.38
CA TRP A 224 9.86 9.23 2.39
C TRP A 224 11.18 9.97 2.67
N GLN A 225 11.17 11.29 2.68
CA GLN A 225 12.32 12.16 2.98
C GLN A 225 12.50 12.42 4.49
N GLY A 226 11.56 11.93 5.31
CA GLY A 226 11.63 12.08 6.77
C GLY A 226 11.07 13.39 7.30
N ASP A 227 10.29 14.15 6.49
CA ASP A 227 9.67 15.38 6.98
C ASP A 227 8.64 15.07 8.08
N PRO A 228 8.57 15.92 9.12
CA PRO A 228 7.63 15.71 10.23
C PRO A 228 6.16 15.68 9.77
N VAL A 229 5.36 14.83 10.40
CA VAL A 229 3.90 14.83 10.18
C VAL A 229 3.32 16.10 10.81
N ASP A 230 2.58 16.85 10.01
CA ASP A 230 1.87 18.06 10.39
C ASP A 230 0.40 18.03 9.92
N ALA A 231 -0.30 19.13 10.20
CA ALA A 231 -1.71 19.26 9.83
C ALA A 231 -1.95 19.34 8.31
N ALA A 232 -0.94 19.59 7.51
CA ALA A 232 -1.01 19.64 6.05
C ALA A 232 -0.62 18.32 5.38
N ALA A 233 -0.18 17.31 6.16
CA ALA A 233 0.19 16.01 5.62
C ALA A 233 -0.98 15.33 4.90
N LEU A 234 -0.78 14.92 3.66
CA LEU A 234 -1.75 14.14 2.87
C LEU A 234 -1.56 12.64 3.04
N SER A 235 -0.36 12.23 3.44
CA SER A 235 0.03 10.85 3.70
C SER A 235 1.00 10.78 4.86
N HIS A 236 1.27 9.59 5.34
CA HIS A 236 2.39 9.33 6.23
C HIS A 236 2.99 7.95 6.01
N VAL A 237 4.28 7.87 6.28
CA VAL A 237 5.07 6.65 6.35
C VAL A 237 5.34 6.37 7.82
N SER A 238 4.88 5.21 8.29
CA SER A 238 5.08 4.78 9.67
C SER A 238 6.01 3.57 9.69
N GLU A 239 7.12 3.70 10.41
CA GLU A 239 8.10 2.65 10.59
C GLU A 239 8.00 2.06 12.00
N TYR A 240 7.90 0.75 12.08
CA TYR A 240 7.86 -0.01 13.32
C TYR A 240 8.99 -1.03 13.34
N VAL A 241 9.54 -1.32 14.52
CA VAL A 241 10.62 -2.30 14.71
C VAL A 241 10.08 -3.51 15.47
N ARG A 242 10.39 -4.72 14.98
CA ARG A 242 10.12 -5.97 15.68
C ARG A 242 11.02 -6.05 16.93
N ARG A 243 10.38 -6.25 18.09
CA ARG A 243 11.07 -6.58 19.36
C ARG A 243 11.75 -7.94 19.32
#